data_923d625dd427688146b6dba2394e8a8f
#
_entry.id   923d625dd427688146b6dba2394e8a8f
#
_cell.length_a   1.000
_cell.length_b   1.000
_cell.length_c   1.000
_cell.angle_alpha   90.00
_cell.angle_beta   90.00
_cell.angle_gamma   90.00
#
_symmetry.space_group_name_H-M   'P 1'
#
loop_
_entity.id
_entity.type
_entity.pdbx_description
1 polymer ?
#
loop_
_entity_poly.entity_id
_entity_poly.type
_entity_poly.pdbx_seq_one_letter_code
_entity_poly.pdbx_strand_id
1 'polypeptide(L)'
;MKQTGLLALLACMLATNSPVFAADLKPMPKDAKVYIIWPQDGQVIPGGKFWVRMGLSGAGVAPAGIDKPFTGHQHLLVDTDLPPLDEEIPNDKNHLHYGLGQTEARLELPPGRHTLQLLFADEGHVPHDPPLYSKKITIIVPP
;
A
#
# COMPACT_ATOMS: atom_id res chain seq x y z
N MET A 1 23.00 26.15 65.89
CA MET A 1 22.72 24.99 65.04
C MET A 1 21.52 25.34 64.15
N LYS A 2 21.76 25.63 62.87
CA LYS A 2 20.70 25.96 61.87
C LYS A 2 20.61 24.79 60.90
N GLN A 3 19.47 24.09 60.93
CA GLN A 3 19.13 23.06 59.92
C GLN A 3 18.51 23.74 58.72
N THR A 4 19.18 23.66 57.58
CA THR A 4 18.67 24.02 56.29
C THR A 4 17.96 22.81 55.65
N GLY A 5 16.63 22.85 55.63
CA GLY A 5 15.78 21.86 54.92
C GLY A 5 15.85 22.07 53.40
N LEU A 6 16.26 21.01 52.69
CA LEU A 6 16.31 20.94 51.26
C LEU A 6 14.92 20.49 50.75
N LEU A 7 14.14 21.39 50.16
CA LEU A 7 12.89 21.05 49.47
C LEU A 7 13.23 20.43 48.10
N ALA A 8 13.00 19.14 47.95
CA ALA A 8 13.04 18.49 46.66
C ALA A 8 11.72 18.76 45.88
N LEU A 9 11.80 19.55 44.83
CA LEU A 9 10.70 19.71 43.86
C LEU A 9 10.63 18.47 43.00
N LEU A 10 9.59 17.64 43.18
CA LEU A 10 9.25 16.54 42.31
C LEU A 10 8.50 17.09 41.09
N ALA A 11 9.21 17.26 39.98
CA ALA A 11 8.58 17.64 38.72
C ALA A 11 7.82 16.45 38.12
N CYS A 12 6.49 16.46 38.28
CA CYS A 12 5.61 15.49 37.63
C CYS A 12 5.53 15.81 36.14
N MET A 13 6.26 15.05 35.29
CA MET A 13 6.10 15.14 33.84
C MET A 13 4.77 14.49 33.45
N LEU A 14 3.76 15.32 33.18
CA LEU A 14 2.54 14.91 32.54
C LEU A 14 2.87 14.58 31.07
N ALA A 15 2.94 13.30 30.77
CA ALA A 15 2.95 12.82 29.40
C ALA A 15 1.62 13.17 28.72
N THR A 16 1.59 14.19 27.89
CA THR A 16 0.43 14.50 27.06
C THR A 16 0.35 13.46 25.94
N ASN A 17 -0.49 12.43 26.16
CA ASN A 17 -0.92 11.58 25.08
C ASN A 17 -1.80 12.40 24.13
N SER A 18 -1.21 12.92 23.06
CA SER A 18 -2.01 13.47 21.96
C SER A 18 -2.80 12.31 21.33
N PRO A 19 -4.12 12.46 21.13
CA PRO A 19 -4.87 11.45 20.40
C PRO A 19 -4.31 11.39 18.97
N VAL A 20 -3.82 10.22 18.58
CA VAL A 20 -3.59 9.92 17.17
C VAL A 20 -4.99 9.83 16.55
N PHE A 21 -5.37 10.86 15.80
CA PHE A 21 -6.58 10.78 14.98
C PHE A 21 -6.31 9.69 13.93
N ALA A 22 -7.13 8.64 13.93
CA ALA A 22 -7.19 7.74 12.80
C ALA A 22 -7.45 8.59 11.54
N ALA A 23 -6.65 8.37 10.49
CA ALA A 23 -6.88 9.06 9.22
C ALA A 23 -8.32 8.79 8.78
N ASP A 24 -9.04 9.84 8.37
CA ASP A 24 -10.37 9.69 7.74
C ASP A 24 -10.17 9.03 6.38
N LEU A 25 -10.18 7.70 6.37
CA LEU A 25 -9.99 6.91 5.16
C LEU A 25 -11.19 7.11 4.22
N LYS A 26 -10.91 7.24 2.93
CA LYS A 26 -11.97 7.39 1.93
C LYS A 26 -12.76 6.09 1.78
N PRO A 27 -14.09 6.15 1.70
CA PRO A 27 -14.91 4.96 1.60
C PRO A 27 -14.74 4.28 0.23
N MET A 28 -14.84 2.95 0.22
CA MET A 28 -14.87 2.12 -0.97
C MET A 28 -16.08 1.18 -0.93
N PRO A 29 -16.79 0.93 -2.06
CA PRO A 29 -17.85 -0.06 -2.09
C PRO A 29 -17.36 -1.43 -1.64
N LYS A 30 -18.13 -2.12 -0.79
CA LYS A 30 -17.75 -3.41 -0.19
C LYS A 30 -17.62 -4.55 -1.22
N ASP A 31 -18.24 -4.41 -2.37
CA ASP A 31 -18.19 -5.35 -3.51
C ASP A 31 -17.11 -4.98 -4.53
N ALA A 32 -16.42 -3.86 -4.36
CA ALA A 32 -15.27 -3.50 -5.18
C ALA A 32 -14.16 -4.54 -5.04
N LYS A 33 -13.45 -4.80 -6.14
CA LYS A 33 -12.36 -5.79 -6.19
C LYS A 33 -11.24 -5.29 -7.07
N VAL A 34 -10.02 -5.50 -6.61
CA VAL A 34 -8.81 -5.40 -7.41
C VAL A 34 -8.18 -6.79 -7.54
N TYR A 35 -7.66 -7.13 -8.72
CA TYR A 35 -7.10 -8.45 -8.99
C TYR A 35 -6.05 -8.39 -10.09
N ILE A 36 -5.12 -9.33 -10.07
CA ILE A 36 -4.13 -9.51 -11.13
C ILE A 36 -4.77 -10.37 -12.23
N ILE A 37 -4.90 -9.80 -13.44
CA ILE A 37 -5.39 -10.54 -14.62
C ILE A 37 -4.27 -11.43 -15.17
N TRP A 38 -3.04 -10.91 -15.20
CA TRP A 38 -1.83 -11.60 -15.64
C TRP A 38 -0.62 -11.03 -14.88
N PRO A 39 0.35 -11.84 -14.47
CA PRO A 39 0.41 -13.30 -14.57
C PRO A 39 -0.52 -14.04 -13.61
N GLN A 40 -0.69 -15.35 -13.82
CA GLN A 40 -1.43 -16.22 -12.90
C GLN A 40 -0.54 -16.68 -11.74
N ASP A 41 -1.17 -17.10 -10.64
CA ASP A 41 -0.45 -17.71 -9.51
C ASP A 41 0.27 -18.99 -9.96
N GLY A 42 1.56 -19.11 -9.63
CA GLY A 42 2.42 -20.21 -10.07
C GLY A 42 2.99 -20.05 -11.50
N GLN A 43 2.75 -18.93 -12.17
CA GLN A 43 3.23 -18.71 -13.54
C GLN A 43 4.75 -18.76 -13.63
N VAL A 44 5.26 -19.49 -14.61
CA VAL A 44 6.67 -19.49 -15.01
C VAL A 44 6.86 -18.43 -16.09
N ILE A 45 7.85 -17.54 -15.90
CA ILE A 45 8.14 -16.38 -16.77
C ILE A 45 9.58 -16.51 -17.30
N PRO A 46 9.80 -17.18 -18.43
CA PRO A 46 11.13 -17.26 -19.03
C PRO A 46 11.68 -15.87 -19.38
N GLY A 47 12.93 -15.61 -19.00
CA GLY A 47 13.61 -14.33 -19.26
C GLY A 47 13.21 -13.17 -18.39
N GLY A 48 12.25 -13.35 -17.46
CA GLY A 48 11.89 -12.38 -16.43
C GLY A 48 11.28 -11.05 -16.90
N LYS A 49 10.96 -10.91 -18.19
CA LYS A 49 10.32 -9.70 -18.77
C LYS A 49 8.88 -9.99 -19.13
N PHE A 50 7.94 -9.26 -18.55
CA PHE A 50 6.52 -9.52 -18.74
C PHE A 50 5.66 -8.28 -18.46
N TRP A 51 4.39 -8.33 -18.88
CA TRP A 51 3.40 -7.37 -18.52
C TRP A 51 2.62 -7.85 -17.30
N VAL A 52 2.38 -6.97 -16.34
CA VAL A 52 1.36 -7.17 -15.31
C VAL A 52 0.11 -6.45 -15.77
N ARG A 53 -1.01 -7.17 -15.85
CA ARG A 53 -2.33 -6.61 -16.16
C ARG A 53 -3.18 -6.60 -14.91
N MET A 54 -3.73 -5.43 -14.61
CA MET A 54 -4.39 -5.10 -13.35
C MET A 54 -5.87 -4.92 -13.59
N GLY A 55 -6.70 -5.72 -12.90
CA GLY A 55 -8.15 -5.67 -12.99
C GLY A 55 -8.77 -4.90 -11.83
N LEU A 56 -9.86 -4.23 -12.09
CA LEU A 56 -10.67 -3.51 -11.12
C LEU A 56 -12.15 -3.68 -11.45
N SER A 57 -12.99 -3.86 -10.44
CA SER A 57 -14.44 -3.85 -10.57
C SER A 57 -15.09 -3.15 -9.37
N GLY A 58 -16.24 -2.51 -9.57
CA GLY A 58 -16.96 -1.81 -8.51
C GLY A 58 -16.34 -0.47 -8.08
N ALA A 59 -15.26 -0.04 -8.73
CA ALA A 59 -14.58 1.23 -8.49
C ALA A 59 -14.01 1.78 -9.80
N GLY A 60 -13.55 3.02 -9.79
CA GLY A 60 -12.97 3.69 -10.94
C GLY A 60 -11.46 3.91 -10.80
N VAL A 61 -10.73 3.87 -11.92
CA VAL A 61 -9.34 4.31 -11.96
C VAL A 61 -9.29 5.81 -12.19
N ALA A 62 -8.49 6.52 -11.39
CA ALA A 62 -8.17 7.93 -11.56
C ALA A 62 -6.68 8.15 -11.30
N PRO A 63 -6.04 9.11 -11.98
CA PRO A 63 -4.68 9.50 -11.66
C PRO A 63 -4.53 10.00 -10.23
N ALA A 64 -3.31 9.87 -9.67
CA ALA A 64 -2.94 10.49 -8.40
C ALA A 64 -3.28 11.99 -8.41
N GLY A 65 -3.73 12.53 -7.29
CA GLY A 65 -4.17 13.92 -7.16
C GLY A 65 -5.58 14.22 -7.67
N ILE A 66 -6.29 13.25 -8.24
CA ILE A 66 -7.68 13.40 -8.67
C ILE A 66 -8.62 12.84 -7.61
N ASP A 67 -9.22 13.74 -6.83
CA ASP A 67 -10.20 13.39 -5.80
C ASP A 67 -11.59 13.19 -6.40
N LYS A 68 -12.00 11.93 -6.52
CA LYS A 68 -13.36 11.52 -6.92
C LYS A 68 -13.83 10.36 -6.04
N PRO A 69 -15.12 10.32 -5.64
CA PRO A 69 -15.66 9.21 -4.87
C PRO A 69 -15.42 7.86 -5.56
N PHE A 70 -14.99 6.87 -4.79
CA PHE A 70 -14.77 5.48 -5.23
C PHE A 70 -13.78 5.35 -6.39
N THR A 71 -12.79 6.23 -6.45
CA THR A 71 -11.71 6.15 -7.44
C THR A 71 -10.34 6.12 -6.77
N GLY A 72 -9.35 5.69 -7.53
CA GLY A 72 -7.97 5.65 -7.09
C GLY A 72 -7.06 5.10 -8.18
N HIS A 73 -5.85 4.72 -7.80
CA HIS A 73 -4.85 4.20 -8.72
C HIS A 73 -4.12 2.99 -8.13
N GLN A 74 -3.46 2.27 -9.02
CA GLN A 74 -2.81 0.99 -8.69
C GLN A 74 -1.43 1.19 -8.07
N HIS A 75 -1.15 0.40 -7.04
CA HIS A 75 0.19 0.11 -6.55
C HIS A 75 0.45 -1.39 -6.67
N LEU A 76 1.66 -1.76 -7.05
CA LEU A 76 2.08 -3.15 -7.15
C LEU A 76 3.20 -3.43 -6.16
N LEU A 77 2.90 -4.35 -5.25
CA LEU A 77 3.84 -4.84 -4.25
C LEU A 77 4.61 -6.02 -4.85
N VAL A 78 5.93 -5.90 -4.87
CA VAL A 78 6.84 -6.93 -5.38
C VAL A 78 7.74 -7.40 -4.25
N ASP A 79 7.68 -8.69 -3.91
CA ASP A 79 8.51 -9.31 -2.86
C ASP A 79 8.40 -8.63 -1.48
N THR A 80 7.22 -8.14 -1.16
CA THR A 80 6.94 -7.51 0.12
C THR A 80 5.51 -7.83 0.59
N ASP A 81 5.23 -7.54 1.85
CA ASP A 81 3.89 -7.64 2.43
C ASP A 81 3.13 -6.31 2.31
N LEU A 82 1.83 -6.34 2.67
CA LEU A 82 1.02 -5.13 2.75
C LEU A 82 1.63 -4.16 3.77
N PRO A 83 1.81 -2.88 3.41
CA PRO A 83 2.16 -1.84 4.36
C PRO A 83 0.98 -1.55 5.32
N PRO A 84 1.15 -0.66 6.31
CA PRO A 84 0.01 -0.12 7.04
C PRO A 84 -1.08 0.39 6.09
N LEU A 85 -2.35 0.05 6.36
CA LEU A 85 -3.47 0.33 5.44
C LEU A 85 -4.19 1.64 5.76
N ASP A 86 -3.70 2.38 6.72
CA ASP A 86 -4.19 3.70 7.18
C ASP A 86 -3.16 4.82 6.99
N GLU A 87 -2.09 4.52 6.26
CA GLU A 87 -1.01 5.46 5.95
C GLU A 87 -0.72 5.51 4.44
N GLU A 88 0.03 6.51 4.02
CA GLU A 88 0.51 6.61 2.64
C GLU A 88 1.40 5.41 2.28
N ILE A 89 1.09 4.78 1.15
CA ILE A 89 1.87 3.64 0.64
C ILE A 89 3.29 4.11 0.30
N PRO A 90 4.34 3.41 0.78
CA PRO A 90 5.71 3.71 0.38
C PRO A 90 5.89 3.71 -1.14
N ASN A 91 6.81 4.52 -1.63
CA ASN A 91 7.22 4.53 -3.03
C ASN A 91 8.70 4.13 -3.13
N ASP A 92 8.95 2.86 -3.37
CA ASP A 92 10.28 2.27 -3.44
C ASP A 92 10.33 1.09 -4.44
N LYS A 93 11.45 0.36 -4.47
CA LYS A 93 11.63 -0.77 -5.40
C LYS A 93 10.66 -1.94 -5.19
N ASN A 94 10.04 -2.04 -4.03
CA ASN A 94 9.08 -3.10 -3.68
C ASN A 94 7.63 -2.62 -3.70
N HIS A 95 7.39 -1.29 -3.71
CA HIS A 95 6.08 -0.65 -3.77
C HIS A 95 6.01 0.23 -5.03
N LEU A 96 5.66 -0.37 -6.16
CA LEU A 96 5.63 0.32 -7.44
C LEU A 96 4.35 1.13 -7.59
N HIS A 97 4.48 2.40 -7.95
CA HIS A 97 3.40 3.38 -8.05
C HIS A 97 2.99 3.63 -9.50
N TYR A 98 1.69 3.51 -9.79
CA TYR A 98 1.11 3.73 -11.12
C TYR A 98 0.13 4.91 -11.12
N GLY A 99 0.64 6.08 -10.74
CA GLY A 99 -0.14 7.30 -10.48
C GLY A 99 -0.72 8.00 -11.70
N LEU A 100 -0.52 7.50 -12.91
CA LEU A 100 -1.16 8.05 -14.12
C LEU A 100 -2.46 7.31 -14.51
N GLY A 101 -2.91 6.38 -13.66
CA GLY A 101 -4.08 5.56 -13.94
C GLY A 101 -3.80 4.36 -14.86
N GLN A 102 -2.54 3.89 -14.86
CA GLN A 102 -2.17 2.70 -15.63
C GLN A 102 -2.91 1.47 -15.10
N THR A 103 -3.34 0.61 -16.01
CA THR A 103 -3.98 -0.68 -15.74
C THR A 103 -3.12 -1.86 -16.19
N GLU A 104 -1.97 -1.58 -16.77
CA GLU A 104 -0.92 -2.55 -17.09
C GLU A 104 0.46 -1.91 -16.98
N ALA A 105 1.46 -2.71 -16.65
CA ALA A 105 2.82 -2.26 -16.50
C ALA A 105 3.81 -3.35 -16.89
N ARG A 106 4.93 -2.96 -17.47
CA ARG A 106 6.01 -3.87 -17.79
C ARG A 106 6.94 -4.02 -16.60
N LEU A 107 7.21 -5.27 -16.22
CA LEU A 107 8.19 -5.62 -15.19
C LEU A 107 9.37 -6.38 -15.80
N GLU A 108 10.50 -6.26 -15.14
CA GLU A 108 11.68 -7.10 -15.34
C GLU A 108 12.19 -7.54 -13.97
N LEU A 109 12.18 -8.85 -13.73
CA LEU A 109 12.61 -9.44 -12.47
C LEU A 109 13.75 -10.45 -12.73
N PRO A 110 14.74 -10.55 -11.84
CA PRO A 110 15.83 -11.50 -11.96
C PRO A 110 15.33 -12.94 -11.79
N PRO A 111 16.14 -13.95 -12.14
CA PRO A 111 15.85 -15.33 -11.83
C PRO A 111 15.53 -15.52 -10.33
N GLY A 112 14.47 -16.26 -10.04
CA GLY A 112 14.02 -16.51 -8.68
C GLY A 112 12.52 -16.70 -8.56
N ARG A 113 12.09 -16.85 -7.32
CA ARG A 113 10.68 -16.88 -6.91
C ARG A 113 10.30 -15.49 -6.44
N HIS A 114 9.24 -14.93 -7.01
CA HIS A 114 8.77 -13.58 -6.69
C HIS A 114 7.29 -13.59 -6.28
N THR A 115 6.91 -12.66 -5.45
CA THR A 115 5.50 -12.42 -5.10
C THR A 115 5.01 -11.11 -5.69
N LEU A 116 3.76 -11.09 -6.12
CA LEU A 116 3.07 -9.91 -6.63
C LEU A 116 1.73 -9.75 -5.91
N GLN A 117 1.40 -8.51 -5.53
CA GLN A 117 0.11 -8.18 -4.95
C GLN A 117 -0.28 -6.74 -5.32
N LEU A 118 -1.51 -6.50 -5.72
CA LEU A 118 -2.02 -5.16 -5.95
C LEU A 118 -2.58 -4.57 -4.66
N LEU A 119 -2.37 -3.27 -4.47
CA LEU A 119 -3.00 -2.44 -3.47
C LEU A 119 -3.50 -1.17 -4.16
N PHE A 120 -4.78 -0.85 -3.97
CA PHE A 120 -5.42 0.30 -4.61
C PHE A 120 -5.55 1.43 -3.60
N ALA A 121 -5.18 2.65 -4.01
CA ALA A 121 -5.15 3.79 -3.13
C ALA A 121 -5.83 5.02 -3.75
N ASP A 122 -6.23 5.94 -2.91
CA ASP A 122 -6.84 7.22 -3.26
C ASP A 122 -5.84 8.20 -3.91
N GLU A 123 -6.27 9.41 -4.17
CA GLU A 123 -5.45 10.46 -4.80
C GLU A 123 -4.20 10.85 -3.99
N GLY A 124 -4.21 10.63 -2.67
CA GLY A 124 -3.12 10.88 -1.73
C GLY A 124 -2.28 9.63 -1.41
N HIS A 125 -2.45 8.53 -2.16
CA HIS A 125 -1.73 7.27 -1.97
C HIS A 125 -2.09 6.52 -0.68
N VAL A 126 -3.24 6.83 -0.06
CA VAL A 126 -3.72 6.16 1.14
C VAL A 126 -4.75 5.10 0.75
N PRO A 127 -4.65 3.86 1.27
CA PRO A 127 -5.67 2.85 1.04
C PRO A 127 -7.05 3.29 1.52
N HIS A 128 -8.11 2.80 0.87
CA HIS A 128 -9.50 3.10 1.25
C HIS A 128 -9.99 2.27 2.45
N ASP A 129 -11.19 2.58 2.94
CA ASP A 129 -11.93 1.75 3.91
C ASP A 129 -13.26 1.26 3.30
N PRO A 130 -13.48 -0.05 3.17
CA PRO A 130 -12.51 -1.14 3.37
C PRO A 130 -11.35 -1.09 2.37
N PRO A 131 -10.14 -1.57 2.76
CA PRO A 131 -8.97 -1.55 1.90
C PRO A 131 -9.16 -2.51 0.73
N LEU A 132 -8.67 -2.10 -0.44
CA LEU A 132 -8.83 -2.83 -1.68
C LEU A 132 -7.49 -3.37 -2.15
N TYR A 133 -7.23 -4.65 -1.93
CA TYR A 133 -6.02 -5.33 -2.35
C TYR A 133 -6.32 -6.71 -2.96
N SER A 134 -5.45 -7.17 -3.84
CA SER A 134 -5.60 -8.45 -4.51
C SER A 134 -5.11 -9.61 -3.64
N LYS A 135 -5.42 -10.83 -4.07
CA LYS A 135 -4.68 -12.01 -3.64
C LYS A 135 -3.19 -11.81 -3.97
N LYS A 136 -2.30 -12.18 -3.05
CA LYS A 136 -0.87 -12.32 -3.32
C LYS A 136 -0.64 -13.55 -4.16
N ILE A 137 0.02 -13.39 -5.30
CA ILE A 137 0.40 -14.49 -6.20
C ILE A 137 1.90 -14.70 -6.18
N THR A 138 2.33 -15.88 -6.58
CA THR A 138 3.74 -16.22 -6.76
C THR A 138 4.02 -16.50 -8.22
N ILE A 139 5.15 -16.00 -8.73
CA ILE A 139 5.68 -16.31 -10.05
C ILE A 139 7.09 -16.85 -9.93
N ILE A 140 7.55 -17.54 -10.98
CA ILE A 140 8.87 -18.15 -11.04
C ILE A 140 9.58 -17.67 -12.30
N VAL A 141 10.73 -17.03 -12.13
CA VAL A 141 11.64 -16.68 -13.23
C VAL A 141 12.77 -17.72 -13.25
N PRO A 142 12.85 -18.58 -14.28
CA PRO A 142 13.93 -19.56 -14.40
C PRO A 142 15.29 -18.87 -14.59
N PRO A 143 16.42 -19.54 -14.23
CA PRO A 143 17.77 -19.06 -14.49
C PRO A 143 18.09 -18.97 -15.98
#